data_602fa855f000952e9ee13eb6e23f9d4a
#
_entry.id   602fa855f000952e9ee13eb6e23f9d4a
#
_cell.length_a   1.000
_cell.length_b   1.000
_cell.length_c   1.000
_cell.angle_alpha   90.00
_cell.angle_beta   90.00
_cell.angle_gamma   90.00
#
_symmetry.space_group_name_H-M   'P 1'
#
loop_
_entity.id
_entity.type
_entity.pdbx_description
1 polymer ?
#
loop_
_entity_poly.entity_id
_entity_poly.type
_entity_poly.pdbx_seq_one_letter_code
_entity_poly.pdbx_strand_id
1 'polypeptide(L)'
;SQGALTTLGQTLGHKVDLVTAANEQLGYGLLTVIGKEEHAKLATRLADRLPTLLEDSSPHCIKVETSGKDRANESAYYFMQSLKNKVSYVEDSTACYVAQTDASKIDKKLANKYELYFHKTEPADSKYLAAYQAYQSFIGDEDNGVAPAPELTAAQEALKALPKTKVMARQMLKRIYSKAFVDYLANGVEFVAVNPEDGGKTYVHDEVDAALMLYNLFIIGPGMVREAEAQ
;
A
#
# COMPACT_ATOMS: atom_id res chain seq x y z
N SER A 1 5.99 21.87 -15.92
CA SER A 1 6.55 23.17 -16.33
C SER A 1 7.11 23.91 -15.11
N GLN A 2 8.26 24.54 -15.23
CA GLN A 2 9.00 25.17 -14.12
C GLN A 2 8.21 26.28 -13.36
N GLY A 3 7.12 26.78 -13.88
CA GLY A 3 6.28 27.81 -13.25
C GLY A 3 5.10 27.29 -12.42
N ALA A 4 4.89 25.99 -12.34
CA ALA A 4 3.73 25.42 -11.64
C ALA A 4 3.95 25.19 -10.14
N LEU A 5 5.22 25.16 -9.68
CA LEU A 5 5.59 24.87 -8.30
C LEU A 5 6.04 26.10 -7.53
N THR A 6 5.71 26.16 -6.25
CA THR A 6 6.35 27.07 -5.28
C THR A 6 7.74 26.55 -4.90
N THR A 7 8.53 27.33 -4.15
CA THR A 7 9.82 26.88 -3.61
C THR A 7 9.66 25.62 -2.76
N LEU A 8 8.62 25.57 -1.92
CA LEU A 8 8.30 24.37 -1.13
C LEU A 8 7.94 23.18 -2.04
N GLY A 9 7.17 23.44 -3.11
CA GLY A 9 6.83 22.42 -4.11
C GLY A 9 8.05 21.87 -4.84
N GLN A 10 9.03 22.71 -5.15
CA GLN A 10 10.30 22.26 -5.73
C GLN A 10 11.09 21.38 -4.76
N THR A 11 11.17 21.77 -3.49
CA THR A 11 11.84 20.96 -2.45
C THR A 11 11.15 19.60 -2.29
N LEU A 12 9.81 19.56 -2.28
CA LEU A 12 9.04 18.32 -2.25
C LEU A 12 9.31 17.48 -3.51
N GLY A 13 9.38 18.10 -4.69
CA GLY A 13 9.72 17.44 -5.95
C GLY A 13 11.04 16.67 -5.86
N HIS A 14 12.09 17.31 -5.35
CA HIS A 14 13.38 16.64 -5.15
C HIS A 14 13.30 15.43 -4.21
N LYS A 15 12.45 15.49 -3.17
CA LYS A 15 12.24 14.33 -2.27
C LYS A 15 11.45 13.23 -2.95
N VAL A 16 10.49 13.58 -3.80
CA VAL A 16 9.76 12.60 -4.64
C VAL A 16 10.71 11.95 -5.65
N ASP A 17 11.59 12.72 -6.27
CA ASP A 17 12.62 12.19 -7.20
C ASP A 17 13.54 11.18 -6.49
N LEU A 18 13.94 11.45 -5.24
CA LEU A 18 14.72 10.52 -4.43
C LEU A 18 13.98 9.20 -4.21
N VAL A 19 12.70 9.27 -3.81
CA VAL A 19 11.85 8.08 -3.61
C VAL A 19 11.68 7.31 -4.92
N THR A 20 11.46 8.00 -6.02
CA THR A 20 11.33 7.38 -7.34
C THR A 20 12.60 6.64 -7.73
N ALA A 21 13.75 7.30 -7.61
CA ALA A 21 15.05 6.69 -7.94
C ALA A 21 15.34 5.44 -7.08
N ALA A 22 15.05 5.50 -5.78
CA ALA A 22 15.21 4.35 -4.88
C ALA A 22 14.29 3.19 -5.27
N ASN A 23 13.04 3.47 -5.62
CA ASN A 23 12.10 2.44 -6.07
C ASN A 23 12.50 1.84 -7.43
N GLU A 24 13.00 2.64 -8.35
CA GLU A 24 13.51 2.16 -9.65
C GLU A 24 14.73 1.25 -9.46
N GLN A 25 15.62 1.60 -8.55
CA GLN A 25 16.79 0.79 -8.22
C GLN A 25 16.42 -0.52 -7.52
N LEU A 26 15.53 -0.46 -6.54
CA LEU A 26 15.08 -1.62 -5.77
C LEU A 26 14.16 -2.53 -6.58
N GLY A 27 13.31 -1.96 -7.40
CA GLY A 27 12.16 -2.59 -8.03
C GLY A 27 10.86 -2.33 -7.26
N TYR A 28 9.83 -1.90 -7.99
CA TYR A 28 8.51 -1.63 -7.38
C TYR A 28 7.92 -2.90 -6.76
N GLY A 29 7.30 -2.74 -5.61
CA GLY A 29 6.64 -3.82 -4.89
C GLY A 29 7.58 -4.76 -4.11
N LEU A 30 8.86 -4.43 -3.99
CA LEU A 30 9.83 -5.16 -3.16
C LEU A 30 9.97 -4.52 -1.77
N LEU A 31 10.49 -5.28 -0.80
CA LEU A 31 10.76 -4.75 0.54
C LEU A 31 12.03 -3.89 0.53
N THR A 32 11.91 -2.72 1.17
CA THR A 32 13.06 -1.88 1.47
C THR A 32 13.94 -2.50 2.57
N VAL A 33 15.17 -2.01 2.73
CA VAL A 33 16.06 -2.42 3.82
C VAL A 33 15.40 -2.23 5.17
N ILE A 34 14.76 -1.08 5.40
CA ILE A 34 14.03 -0.80 6.65
C ILE A 34 12.85 -1.77 6.82
N GLY A 35 12.10 -2.07 5.75
CA GLY A 35 11.01 -3.03 5.79
C GLY A 35 11.47 -4.43 6.22
N LYS A 36 12.64 -4.88 5.72
CA LYS A 36 13.26 -6.16 6.13
C LYS A 36 13.62 -6.16 7.62
N GLU A 37 14.22 -5.07 8.10
CA GLU A 37 14.54 -4.89 9.51
C GLU A 37 13.30 -4.83 10.41
N GLU A 38 12.23 -4.19 9.95
CA GLU A 38 10.98 -4.11 10.70
C GLU A 38 10.36 -5.49 10.91
N HIS A 39 10.36 -6.35 9.90
CA HIS A 39 9.91 -7.74 10.04
C HIS A 39 10.76 -8.53 11.03
N ALA A 40 12.08 -8.37 11.00
CA ALA A 40 12.98 -8.99 11.96
C ALA A 40 12.71 -8.51 13.41
N LYS A 41 12.57 -7.19 13.60
CA LYS A 41 12.25 -6.60 14.90
C LYS A 41 10.85 -7.00 15.40
N LEU A 42 9.90 -7.20 14.48
CA LEU A 42 8.56 -7.67 14.84
C LEU A 42 8.59 -9.07 15.44
N ALA A 43 9.37 -9.99 14.86
CA ALA A 43 9.55 -11.34 15.37
C ALA A 43 10.17 -11.34 16.79
N THR A 44 11.21 -10.53 17.01
CA THR A 44 11.82 -10.38 18.33
C THR A 44 10.82 -9.87 19.37
N ARG A 45 10.05 -8.81 19.03
CA ARG A 45 9.01 -8.27 19.93
C ARG A 45 7.89 -9.28 20.21
N LEU A 46 7.54 -10.11 19.23
CA LEU A 46 6.54 -11.17 19.42
C LEU A 46 7.05 -12.19 20.44
N ALA A 47 8.29 -12.67 20.27
CA ALA A 47 8.89 -13.63 21.21
C ALA A 47 8.98 -13.07 22.64
N ASP A 48 9.35 -11.79 22.78
CA ASP A 48 9.44 -11.13 24.09
C ASP A 48 8.05 -10.94 24.75
N ARG A 49 7.00 -10.77 23.98
CA ARG A 49 5.63 -10.56 24.48
C ARG A 49 4.89 -11.85 24.82
N LEU A 50 5.21 -12.92 24.12
CA LEU A 50 4.51 -14.20 24.23
C LEU A 50 5.48 -15.35 24.50
N PRO A 51 6.32 -15.26 25.55
CA PRO A 51 7.33 -16.27 25.83
C PRO A 51 6.70 -17.65 26.04
N THR A 52 5.61 -17.73 26.79
CA THR A 52 4.92 -19.01 27.08
C THR A 52 4.36 -19.71 25.84
N LEU A 53 3.98 -18.93 24.82
CA LEU A 53 3.52 -19.50 23.54
C LEU A 53 4.66 -20.12 22.75
N LEU A 54 5.87 -19.55 22.89
CA LEU A 54 7.04 -19.89 22.11
C LEU A 54 8.08 -20.70 22.87
N GLU A 55 7.95 -20.84 24.20
CA GLU A 55 8.85 -21.63 25.07
C GLU A 55 8.29 -23.03 25.37
N ASP A 56 7.08 -23.33 24.94
CA ASP A 56 6.51 -24.65 25.19
C ASP A 56 7.31 -25.72 24.43
N SER A 57 7.83 -26.68 25.22
CA SER A 57 8.58 -27.82 24.70
C SER A 57 7.74 -28.82 23.89
N SER A 58 6.45 -28.60 23.77
CA SER A 58 5.59 -29.37 22.87
C SER A 58 5.96 -29.05 21.42
N PRO A 59 5.99 -30.05 20.52
CA PRO A 59 6.34 -29.86 19.11
C PRO A 59 5.20 -29.13 18.38
N HIS A 60 5.11 -27.84 18.56
CA HIS A 60 4.21 -26.99 17.79
C HIS A 60 4.86 -26.58 16.50
N CYS A 61 4.25 -26.91 15.37
CA CYS A 61 4.72 -26.45 14.07
C CYS A 61 4.30 -24.99 13.83
N ILE A 62 5.26 -24.12 13.53
CA ILE A 62 4.98 -22.80 12.97
C ILE A 62 4.85 -22.97 11.47
N LYS A 63 3.61 -22.89 10.99
CA LYS A 63 3.34 -22.88 9.55
C LYS A 63 3.37 -21.46 9.04
N VAL A 64 4.25 -21.19 8.09
CA VAL A 64 4.35 -19.88 7.43
C VAL A 64 3.89 -20.03 5.99
N GLU A 65 2.86 -19.29 5.63
CA GLU A 65 2.33 -19.26 4.28
C GLU A 65 2.40 -17.82 3.74
N THR A 66 2.77 -17.70 2.48
CA THR A 66 2.87 -16.39 1.81
C THR A 66 2.00 -16.37 0.56
N SER A 67 1.74 -15.19 0.06
CA SER A 67 1.05 -15.00 -1.21
C SER A 67 1.91 -15.32 -2.44
N GLY A 68 3.20 -15.63 -2.25
CA GLY A 68 4.17 -15.85 -3.32
C GLY A 68 4.68 -14.60 -4.03
N LYS A 69 4.22 -13.44 -3.64
CA LYS A 69 4.85 -12.19 -4.05
C LYS A 69 6.19 -12.06 -3.34
N ASP A 70 7.20 -11.55 -4.04
CA ASP A 70 8.58 -11.44 -3.50
C ASP A 70 8.61 -10.73 -2.16
N ARG A 71 7.93 -9.58 -2.03
CA ARG A 71 7.81 -8.85 -0.76
C ARG A 71 7.20 -9.68 0.38
N ALA A 72 6.22 -10.55 0.07
CA ALA A 72 5.59 -11.38 1.08
C ALA A 72 6.53 -12.54 1.50
N ASN A 73 7.28 -13.10 0.55
CA ASN A 73 8.29 -14.11 0.81
C ASN A 73 9.44 -13.54 1.64
N GLU A 74 9.92 -12.34 1.30
CA GLU A 74 10.94 -11.63 2.08
C GLU A 74 10.45 -11.30 3.50
N SER A 75 9.20 -10.83 3.65
CA SER A 75 8.58 -10.59 4.95
C SER A 75 8.63 -11.82 5.84
N ALA A 76 8.19 -12.96 5.31
CA ALA A 76 8.22 -14.24 6.01
C ALA A 76 9.65 -14.68 6.33
N TYR A 77 10.57 -14.53 5.39
CA TYR A 77 11.96 -14.92 5.56
C TYR A 77 12.63 -14.14 6.71
N TYR A 78 12.59 -12.81 6.68
CA TYR A 78 13.25 -11.98 7.71
C TYR A 78 12.60 -12.13 9.08
N PHE A 79 11.26 -12.28 9.12
CA PHE A 79 10.56 -12.59 10.35
C PHE A 79 11.03 -13.91 10.95
N MET A 80 11.04 -14.99 10.16
CA MET A 80 11.40 -16.31 10.63
C MET A 80 12.88 -16.47 10.99
N GLN A 81 13.78 -15.81 10.24
CA GLN A 81 15.19 -15.80 10.59
C GLN A 81 15.41 -15.17 11.97
N SER A 82 14.75 -14.05 12.25
CA SER A 82 14.85 -13.38 13.55
C SER A 82 14.21 -14.21 14.68
N LEU A 83 13.07 -14.85 14.39
CA LEU A 83 12.40 -15.71 15.36
C LEU A 83 13.26 -16.93 15.72
N LYS A 84 13.89 -17.59 14.75
CA LYS A 84 14.82 -18.71 14.94
C LYS A 84 16.00 -18.34 15.82
N ASN A 85 16.56 -17.15 15.61
CA ASN A 85 17.66 -16.66 16.45
C ASN A 85 17.26 -16.39 17.89
N LYS A 86 15.97 -16.15 18.13
CA LYS A 86 15.44 -15.81 19.47
C LYS A 86 14.89 -17.02 20.22
N VAL A 87 14.37 -18.01 19.50
CA VAL A 87 13.62 -19.14 20.08
C VAL A 87 14.24 -20.46 19.60
N SER A 88 14.96 -21.12 20.49
CA SER A 88 15.79 -22.28 20.16
C SER A 88 15.05 -23.47 19.55
N TYR A 89 13.82 -23.78 19.98
CA TYR A 89 13.09 -24.90 19.40
C TYR A 89 12.67 -24.66 17.93
N VAL A 90 12.54 -23.42 17.52
CA VAL A 90 12.28 -23.04 16.12
C VAL A 90 13.51 -23.30 15.24
N GLU A 91 14.70 -23.22 15.83
CA GLU A 91 15.96 -23.52 15.15
C GLU A 91 16.07 -25.01 14.81
N ASP A 92 15.69 -25.90 15.74
CA ASP A 92 15.80 -27.35 15.59
C ASP A 92 14.69 -27.94 14.70
N SER A 93 13.60 -27.24 14.45
CA SER A 93 12.44 -27.78 13.76
C SER A 93 12.39 -27.41 12.28
N THR A 94 13.38 -27.80 11.50
CA THR A 94 13.33 -27.71 10.03
C THR A 94 12.11 -28.44 9.43
N ALA A 95 11.52 -29.38 10.17
CA ALA A 95 10.28 -30.08 9.81
C ALA A 95 9.00 -29.23 10.02
N CYS A 96 9.07 -28.17 10.83
CA CYS A 96 7.90 -27.35 11.19
C CYS A 96 7.78 -26.05 10.38
N TYR A 97 8.79 -25.74 9.56
CA TYR A 97 8.80 -24.50 8.79
C TYR A 97 8.60 -24.80 7.31
N VAL A 98 7.51 -24.34 6.76
CA VAL A 98 7.26 -24.33 5.32
C VAL A 98 7.17 -22.90 4.86
N ALA A 99 8.29 -22.35 4.38
CA ALA A 99 8.24 -21.12 3.61
C ALA A 99 7.95 -21.46 2.17
N GLN A 100 6.90 -20.93 1.62
CA GLN A 100 6.76 -20.88 0.16
C GLN A 100 7.60 -19.75 -0.35
N THR A 101 8.77 -20.08 -0.86
CA THR A 101 9.74 -19.10 -1.38
C THR A 101 9.68 -18.92 -2.89
N ASP A 102 8.85 -19.68 -3.58
CA ASP A 102 8.80 -19.70 -5.03
C ASP A 102 7.39 -19.39 -5.52
N ALA A 103 7.22 -18.20 -6.08
CA ALA A 103 5.95 -17.72 -6.62
C ALA A 103 5.37 -18.66 -7.70
N SER A 104 6.23 -19.40 -8.42
CA SER A 104 5.80 -20.36 -9.45
C SER A 104 5.16 -21.60 -8.87
N LYS A 105 5.42 -21.92 -7.60
CA LYS A 105 4.90 -23.07 -6.89
C LYS A 105 3.61 -22.79 -6.12
N ILE A 106 3.16 -21.56 -6.11
CA ILE A 106 1.89 -21.22 -5.49
C ILE A 106 0.79 -21.66 -6.43
N ASP A 107 0.13 -22.72 -6.02
CA ASP A 107 -1.15 -23.06 -6.62
C ASP A 107 -2.11 -21.88 -6.37
N LYS A 108 -2.49 -21.18 -7.44
CA LYS A 108 -3.45 -20.07 -7.37
C LYS A 108 -4.77 -20.48 -6.73
N LYS A 109 -5.15 -21.74 -6.83
CA LYS A 109 -6.31 -22.31 -6.14
C LYS A 109 -6.10 -22.42 -4.62
N LEU A 110 -4.88 -22.70 -4.18
CA LEU A 110 -4.52 -22.72 -2.76
C LEU A 110 -4.42 -21.30 -2.20
N ALA A 111 -3.92 -20.34 -2.95
CA ALA A 111 -3.89 -18.94 -2.55
C ALA A 111 -5.30 -18.40 -2.28
N ASN A 112 -6.28 -18.77 -3.12
CA ASN A 112 -7.69 -18.43 -2.91
C ASN A 112 -8.28 -19.10 -1.64
N LYS A 113 -7.75 -20.26 -1.24
CA LYS A 113 -8.19 -20.96 -0.03
C LYS A 113 -7.96 -20.16 1.25
N TYR A 114 -6.93 -19.33 1.29
CA TYR A 114 -6.60 -18.50 2.47
C TYR A 114 -7.24 -17.12 2.46
N GLU A 115 -8.08 -16.84 1.47
CA GLU A 115 -8.84 -15.59 1.40
C GLU A 115 -7.97 -14.31 1.33
N LEU A 116 -6.66 -14.47 1.13
CA LEU A 116 -5.70 -13.37 1.06
C LEU A 116 -5.80 -12.56 -0.24
N TYR A 117 -6.51 -13.09 -1.22
CA TYR A 117 -6.63 -12.52 -2.56
C TYR A 117 -8.04 -12.18 -2.99
N PHE A 118 -8.98 -12.13 -2.06
CA PHE A 118 -10.38 -11.86 -2.41
C PHE A 118 -10.56 -10.59 -3.26
N HIS A 119 -9.62 -9.65 -3.18
CA HIS A 119 -9.62 -8.40 -3.93
C HIS A 119 -8.89 -8.47 -5.28
N LYS A 120 -8.18 -9.56 -5.60
CA LYS A 120 -7.34 -9.68 -6.81
C LYS A 120 -7.69 -10.86 -7.71
N THR A 121 -8.46 -11.80 -7.22
CA THR A 121 -8.86 -12.99 -7.97
C THR A 121 -10.36 -12.99 -8.11
N GLU A 122 -10.86 -13.48 -9.23
CA GLU A 122 -12.26 -13.81 -9.36
C GLU A 122 -12.52 -15.09 -8.56
N PRO A 123 -12.96 -15.00 -7.33
CA PRO A 123 -13.09 -16.16 -6.46
C PRO A 123 -14.44 -16.84 -6.73
N ALA A 124 -14.55 -17.54 -7.85
CA ALA A 124 -15.79 -18.19 -8.25
C ALA A 124 -16.43 -19.03 -7.13
N ASP A 125 -15.58 -19.57 -6.25
CA ASP A 125 -16.00 -20.42 -5.12
C ASP A 125 -15.75 -19.77 -3.75
N SER A 126 -15.46 -18.49 -3.69
CA SER A 126 -15.18 -17.81 -2.44
C SER A 126 -16.46 -17.44 -1.70
N LYS A 127 -16.48 -17.67 -0.40
CA LYS A 127 -17.56 -17.15 0.47
C LYS A 127 -17.66 -15.62 0.49
N TYR A 128 -16.62 -14.94 0.00
CA TYR A 128 -16.58 -13.47 -0.12
C TYR A 128 -17.01 -12.96 -1.49
N LEU A 129 -17.30 -13.85 -2.46
CA LEU A 129 -17.64 -13.41 -3.82
C LEU A 129 -18.78 -12.39 -3.83
N ALA A 130 -19.85 -12.67 -3.09
CA ALA A 130 -21.00 -11.76 -3.02
C ALA A 130 -20.63 -10.40 -2.39
N ALA A 131 -19.84 -10.41 -1.32
CA ALA A 131 -19.38 -9.19 -0.66
C ALA A 131 -18.40 -8.40 -1.56
N TYR A 132 -17.53 -9.09 -2.26
CA TYR A 132 -16.62 -8.50 -3.24
C TYR A 132 -17.36 -7.85 -4.40
N GLN A 133 -18.34 -8.55 -4.98
CA GLN A 133 -19.17 -8.01 -6.06
C GLN A 133 -20.00 -6.79 -5.59
N ALA A 134 -20.55 -6.86 -4.38
CA ALA A 134 -21.27 -5.73 -3.79
C ALA A 134 -20.34 -4.52 -3.57
N TYR A 135 -19.12 -4.75 -3.10
CA TYR A 135 -18.12 -3.71 -2.97
C TYR A 135 -17.74 -3.10 -4.32
N GLN A 136 -17.46 -3.92 -5.33
CA GLN A 136 -17.15 -3.42 -6.69
C GLN A 136 -18.31 -2.61 -7.27
N SER A 137 -19.53 -3.08 -7.11
CA SER A 137 -20.72 -2.34 -7.55
C SER A 137 -20.92 -1.02 -6.80
N PHE A 138 -20.49 -0.96 -5.51
CA PHE A 138 -20.60 0.25 -4.69
C PHE A 138 -19.57 1.31 -5.11
N ILE A 139 -18.31 0.93 -5.34
CA ILE A 139 -17.24 1.88 -5.69
C ILE A 139 -17.26 2.28 -7.17
N GLY A 140 -17.86 1.46 -8.03
CA GLY A 140 -17.82 1.63 -9.48
C GLY A 140 -16.47 1.21 -10.10
N ASP A 141 -16.37 1.39 -11.40
CA ASP A 141 -15.14 1.14 -12.16
C ASP A 141 -15.06 2.17 -13.28
N GLU A 142 -14.31 3.23 -13.05
CA GLU A 142 -14.19 4.36 -13.95
C GLU A 142 -13.48 3.98 -15.26
N ASP A 143 -12.51 3.07 -15.21
CA ASP A 143 -11.80 2.55 -16.38
C ASP A 143 -12.75 1.83 -17.36
N ASN A 144 -13.78 1.18 -16.82
CA ASN A 144 -14.80 0.47 -17.59
C ASN A 144 -16.13 1.24 -17.70
N GLY A 145 -16.18 2.49 -17.26
CA GLY A 145 -17.36 3.35 -17.34
C GLY A 145 -18.50 2.94 -16.42
N VAL A 146 -18.22 2.21 -15.34
CA VAL A 146 -19.21 1.82 -14.33
C VAL A 146 -19.28 2.88 -13.24
N ALA A 147 -20.41 3.59 -13.18
CA ALA A 147 -20.60 4.62 -12.17
C ALA A 147 -20.64 4.04 -10.74
N PRO A 148 -20.12 4.78 -9.74
CA PRO A 148 -20.29 4.43 -8.32
C PRO A 148 -21.77 4.39 -7.92
N ALA A 149 -22.05 3.73 -6.79
CA ALA A 149 -23.39 3.74 -6.21
C ALA A 149 -23.88 5.18 -5.95
N PRO A 150 -25.17 5.46 -6.16
CA PRO A 150 -25.72 6.81 -5.96
C PRO A 150 -25.46 7.38 -4.57
N GLU A 151 -25.47 6.54 -3.54
CA GLU A 151 -25.19 6.91 -2.14
C GLU A 151 -23.74 7.38 -1.95
N LEU A 152 -22.77 6.70 -2.59
CA LEU A 152 -21.38 7.11 -2.56
C LEU A 152 -21.17 8.43 -3.30
N THR A 153 -21.76 8.56 -4.49
CA THR A 153 -21.73 9.82 -5.25
C THR A 153 -22.35 10.97 -4.46
N ALA A 154 -23.50 10.75 -3.86
CA ALA A 154 -24.17 11.77 -3.03
C ALA A 154 -23.32 12.18 -1.81
N ALA A 155 -22.65 11.23 -1.15
CA ALA A 155 -21.77 11.52 -0.03
C ALA A 155 -20.53 12.32 -0.48
N GLN A 156 -19.94 11.99 -1.62
CA GLN A 156 -18.82 12.73 -2.20
C GLN A 156 -19.21 14.17 -2.56
N GLU A 157 -20.36 14.34 -3.21
CA GLU A 157 -20.91 15.66 -3.55
C GLU A 157 -21.24 16.49 -2.31
N ALA A 158 -21.83 15.87 -1.28
CA ALA A 158 -22.10 16.54 -0.03
C ALA A 158 -20.81 17.00 0.67
N LEU A 159 -19.75 16.20 0.64
CA LEU A 159 -18.44 16.59 1.15
C LEU A 159 -17.86 17.77 0.37
N LYS A 160 -17.90 17.71 -0.97
CA LYS A 160 -17.43 18.78 -1.85
C LYS A 160 -18.22 20.07 -1.69
N ALA A 161 -19.51 19.96 -1.36
CA ALA A 161 -20.41 21.09 -1.14
C ALA A 161 -20.24 21.77 0.22
N LEU A 162 -19.51 21.18 1.18
CA LEU A 162 -19.22 21.84 2.45
C LEU A 162 -18.56 23.21 2.23
N PRO A 163 -19.03 24.29 2.91
CA PRO A 163 -18.65 25.66 2.56
C PRO A 163 -17.15 25.97 2.55
N LYS A 164 -16.36 25.18 3.26
CA LYS A 164 -14.90 25.39 3.38
C LYS A 164 -14.05 24.37 2.64
N THR A 165 -14.63 23.29 2.12
CA THR A 165 -13.84 22.18 1.53
C THR A 165 -12.98 22.66 0.39
N LYS A 166 -13.54 23.29 -0.62
CA LYS A 166 -12.79 23.83 -1.78
C LYS A 166 -11.81 24.93 -1.37
N VAL A 167 -12.17 25.77 -0.41
CA VAL A 167 -11.29 26.83 0.11
C VAL A 167 -10.06 26.20 0.79
N MET A 168 -10.26 25.19 1.62
CA MET A 168 -9.18 24.47 2.29
C MET A 168 -8.30 23.72 1.31
N ALA A 169 -8.90 23.03 0.34
CA ALA A 169 -8.18 22.34 -0.74
C ALA A 169 -7.25 23.32 -1.48
N ARG A 170 -7.77 24.45 -1.93
CA ARG A 170 -6.99 25.49 -2.61
C ARG A 170 -5.89 26.10 -1.72
N GLN A 171 -6.16 26.31 -0.43
CA GLN A 171 -5.15 26.78 0.50
C GLN A 171 -3.99 25.77 0.68
N MET A 172 -4.31 24.49 0.77
CA MET A 172 -3.32 23.43 0.85
C MET A 172 -2.50 23.33 -0.44
N LEU A 173 -3.16 23.27 -1.59
CA LEU A 173 -2.49 23.20 -2.89
C LEU A 173 -1.56 24.40 -3.15
N LYS A 174 -1.95 25.62 -2.78
CA LYS A 174 -1.13 26.83 -2.94
C LYS A 174 0.18 26.82 -2.14
N ARG A 175 0.33 25.92 -1.17
CA ARG A 175 1.60 25.71 -0.49
C ARG A 175 2.64 25.07 -1.41
N ILE A 176 2.21 24.22 -2.31
CA ILE A 176 3.05 23.38 -3.18
C ILE A 176 3.05 23.91 -4.61
N TYR A 177 1.88 24.33 -5.10
CA TYR A 177 1.67 24.76 -6.48
C TYR A 177 1.45 26.27 -6.58
N SER A 178 1.80 26.83 -7.74
CA SER A 178 1.52 28.22 -8.04
C SER A 178 0.02 28.51 -8.10
N LYS A 179 -0.35 29.78 -7.82
CA LYS A 179 -1.76 30.19 -7.90
C LYS A 179 -2.38 29.87 -9.26
N ALA A 180 -1.65 30.11 -10.34
CA ALA A 180 -2.13 29.86 -11.70
C ALA A 180 -2.45 28.38 -11.93
N PHE A 181 -1.62 27.46 -11.41
CA PHE A 181 -1.88 26.02 -11.51
C PHE A 181 -3.07 25.59 -10.65
N VAL A 182 -3.22 26.12 -9.44
CA VAL A 182 -4.39 25.83 -8.58
C VAL A 182 -5.68 26.37 -9.20
N ASP A 183 -5.66 27.54 -9.79
CA ASP A 183 -6.81 28.09 -10.50
C ASP A 183 -7.16 27.24 -11.76
N TYR A 184 -6.15 26.68 -12.43
CA TYR A 184 -6.32 25.75 -13.55
C TYR A 184 -7.02 24.45 -13.10
N LEU A 185 -6.58 23.84 -11.99
CA LEU A 185 -7.25 22.66 -11.40
C LEU A 185 -8.70 22.97 -11.01
N ALA A 186 -8.96 24.13 -10.45
CA ALA A 186 -10.29 24.55 -10.02
C ALA A 186 -11.27 24.79 -11.18
N ASN A 187 -10.78 24.87 -12.42
CA ASN A 187 -11.59 25.00 -13.62
C ASN A 187 -11.94 23.64 -14.28
N GLY A 188 -11.77 22.54 -13.56
CA GLY A 188 -12.22 21.23 -14.00
C GLY A 188 -11.29 20.55 -14.99
N VAL A 189 -9.98 20.71 -14.82
CA VAL A 189 -9.01 19.94 -15.60
C VAL A 189 -8.83 18.57 -14.92
N GLU A 190 -9.27 17.56 -15.61
CA GLU A 190 -9.06 16.17 -15.24
C GLU A 190 -7.66 15.72 -15.65
N PHE A 191 -6.98 14.98 -14.77
CA PHE A 191 -5.78 14.24 -15.12
C PHE A 191 -5.74 12.89 -14.43
N VAL A 192 -4.97 11.99 -15.01
CA VAL A 192 -4.85 10.60 -14.56
C VAL A 192 -3.42 10.35 -14.12
N ALA A 193 -3.26 9.87 -12.87
CA ALA A 193 -2.01 9.32 -12.40
C ALA A 193 -2.01 7.80 -12.59
N VAL A 194 -0.93 7.27 -13.16
CA VAL A 194 -0.78 5.82 -13.40
C VAL A 194 0.23 5.26 -12.41
N ASN A 195 -0.16 4.21 -11.69
CA ASN A 195 0.74 3.48 -10.83
C ASN A 195 1.74 2.68 -11.66
N PRO A 196 3.06 2.86 -11.51
CA PRO A 196 4.05 2.16 -12.31
C PRO A 196 4.19 0.67 -11.97
N GLU A 197 3.71 0.22 -10.80
CA GLU A 197 3.79 -1.19 -10.39
C GLU A 197 2.79 -2.07 -11.15
N ASP A 198 1.53 -1.63 -11.21
CA ASP A 198 0.43 -2.47 -11.72
C ASP A 198 -0.39 -1.80 -12.84
N GLY A 199 -0.05 -0.57 -13.21
CA GLY A 199 -0.76 0.20 -14.21
C GLY A 199 -2.10 0.76 -13.73
N GLY A 200 -2.42 0.61 -12.43
CA GLY A 200 -3.64 1.14 -11.84
C GLY A 200 -3.72 2.66 -11.98
N LYS A 201 -4.90 3.17 -12.30
CA LYS A 201 -5.12 4.59 -12.53
C LYS A 201 -5.78 5.25 -11.34
N THR A 202 -5.41 6.51 -11.10
CA THR A 202 -6.06 7.40 -10.14
C THR A 202 -6.50 8.65 -10.88
N TYR A 203 -7.78 8.91 -10.89
CA TYR A 203 -8.37 10.06 -11.54
C TYR A 203 -8.43 11.24 -10.59
N VAL A 204 -8.13 12.42 -11.11
CA VAL A 204 -8.18 13.69 -10.39
C VAL A 204 -9.09 14.62 -11.18
N HIS A 205 -10.29 14.85 -10.65
CA HIS A 205 -11.31 15.61 -11.35
C HIS A 205 -11.38 17.09 -10.94
N ASP A 206 -10.91 17.40 -9.72
CA ASP A 206 -10.97 18.75 -9.21
C ASP A 206 -9.88 19.06 -8.15
N GLU A 207 -9.90 20.26 -7.63
CA GLU A 207 -8.97 20.72 -6.59
C GLU A 207 -9.09 19.95 -5.26
N VAL A 208 -10.23 19.32 -4.99
CA VAL A 208 -10.44 18.54 -3.76
C VAL A 208 -9.74 17.19 -3.88
N ASP A 209 -9.90 16.51 -5.01
CA ASP A 209 -9.21 15.26 -5.30
C ASP A 209 -7.70 15.46 -5.29
N ALA A 210 -7.21 16.53 -5.94
CA ALA A 210 -5.78 16.89 -5.92
C ALA A 210 -5.25 17.15 -4.49
N ALA A 211 -6.04 17.81 -3.65
CA ALA A 211 -5.66 18.08 -2.26
C ALA A 211 -5.66 16.81 -1.41
N LEU A 212 -6.57 15.88 -1.63
CA LEU A 212 -6.58 14.58 -0.96
C LEU A 212 -5.36 13.73 -1.34
N MET A 213 -4.98 13.70 -2.60
CA MET A 213 -3.73 13.04 -3.02
C MET A 213 -2.52 13.65 -2.32
N LEU A 214 -2.43 14.98 -2.30
CA LEU A 214 -1.34 15.68 -1.61
C LEU A 214 -1.33 15.42 -0.10
N TYR A 215 -2.49 15.36 0.52
CA TYR A 215 -2.64 15.01 1.94
C TYR A 215 -2.11 13.60 2.22
N ASN A 216 -2.47 12.62 1.40
CA ASN A 216 -1.96 11.26 1.51
C ASN A 216 -0.44 11.22 1.38
N LEU A 217 0.13 11.99 0.44
CA LEU A 217 1.59 12.10 0.30
C LEU A 217 2.24 12.69 1.56
N PHE A 218 1.63 13.67 2.23
CA PHE A 218 2.15 14.22 3.48
C PHE A 218 2.10 13.24 4.66
N ILE A 219 1.15 12.30 4.66
CA ILE A 219 1.07 11.27 5.71
C ILE A 219 2.15 10.21 5.50
N ILE A 220 2.26 9.67 4.29
CA ILE A 220 3.15 8.54 3.99
C ILE A 220 4.55 8.99 3.54
N GLY A 221 4.66 10.14 2.89
CA GLY A 221 5.88 10.64 2.25
C GLY A 221 7.11 10.70 3.15
N PRO A 222 7.02 11.19 4.41
CA PRO A 222 8.18 11.20 5.31
C PRO A 222 8.76 9.82 5.61
N GLY A 223 7.92 8.79 5.66
CA GLY A 223 8.36 7.41 5.77
C GLY A 223 9.08 6.94 4.52
N MET A 224 8.46 7.15 3.36
CA MET A 224 9.03 6.79 2.06
C MET A 224 10.39 7.46 1.80
N VAL A 225 10.53 8.74 2.15
CA VAL A 225 11.82 9.46 2.00
C VAL A 225 12.89 8.85 2.89
N ARG A 226 12.60 8.54 4.16
CA ARG A 226 13.56 7.88 5.05
C ARG A 226 13.99 6.51 4.54
N GLU A 227 13.06 5.74 4.00
CA GLU A 227 13.37 4.46 3.38
C GLU A 227 14.24 4.62 2.14
N ALA A 228 13.92 5.58 1.28
CA ALA A 228 14.71 5.88 0.10
C ALA A 228 16.13 6.37 0.43
N GLU A 229 16.29 7.16 1.49
CA GLU A 229 17.61 7.62 1.96
C GLU A 229 18.45 6.47 2.57
N ALA A 230 17.82 5.36 2.97
CA ALA A 230 18.47 4.19 3.55
C ALA A 230 18.87 3.12 2.51
N GLN A 231 18.36 3.21 1.27
CA GLN A 231 18.74 2.32 0.15
C GLN A 231 20.10 2.72 -0.42
#